data_16b5eb6043e7c10af2d5b04c27b618a6
#
_entry.id   16b5eb6043e7c10af2d5b04c27b618a6
#
_cell.length_a   1.000
_cell.length_b   1.000
_cell.length_c   1.000
_cell.angle_alpha   90.00
_cell.angle_beta   90.00
_cell.angle_gamma   90.00
#
_symmetry.space_group_name_H-M   'P 1'
#
loop_
_entity.id
_entity.type
_entity.pdbx_description
1 polymer ?
#
loop_
_entity_poly.entity_id
_entity_poly.type
_entity_poly.pdbx_seq_one_letter_code
_entity_poly.pdbx_strand_id
1 'polypeptide(L)'
;MATKKENIARIGLSAIGFVYILVGVLTALEAFNLGGREVGTKGAIGFLSGQPIAKILLAAMAIGLFSYTFWRFYQTFADSRNLGTDLNALFVRAGFFTGGLFYGSLGFIATQLLIGASYDTQQDSVVKLLNSSFGHISAVIIGLIFGGKALFEIYFILSNQFKKNVQSSKMKPKVQKLLLNLGVIGHSARGIIFGIMSFLTIRTGLTFRNEKMSKLTDAFQFIDQNFGAFVLALIAVGMSCYGLFMLVKARYLCINMK
;
A
#
# COMPACT_ATOMS: atom_id res chain seq x y z
N MET A 1 -29.05 -3.23 5.52
CA MET A 1 -28.51 -2.95 4.18
C MET A 1 -27.23 -2.14 4.33
N ALA A 2 -26.15 -2.45 3.59
CA ALA A 2 -24.94 -1.65 3.61
C ALA A 2 -25.21 -0.29 2.96
N THR A 3 -24.68 0.78 3.54
CA THR A 3 -24.82 2.13 2.97
C THR A 3 -24.01 2.25 1.67
N LYS A 4 -24.40 3.18 0.76
CA LYS A 4 -23.63 3.44 -0.47
C LYS A 4 -22.14 3.69 -0.19
N LYS A 5 -21.83 4.43 0.89
CA LYS A 5 -20.45 4.71 1.33
C LYS A 5 -19.71 3.45 1.76
N GLU A 6 -20.38 2.53 2.42
CA GLU A 6 -19.82 1.25 2.85
C GLU A 6 -19.44 0.36 1.65
N ASN A 7 -20.30 0.32 0.63
CA ASN A 7 -20.00 -0.41 -0.61
C ASN A 7 -18.78 0.19 -1.34
N ILE A 8 -18.67 1.51 -1.42
CA ILE A 8 -17.50 2.20 -1.98
C ILE A 8 -16.23 1.80 -1.23
N ALA A 9 -16.26 1.82 0.10
CA ALA A 9 -15.12 1.41 0.92
C ALA A 9 -14.74 -0.07 0.70
N ARG A 10 -15.72 -0.95 0.58
CA ARG A 10 -15.51 -2.40 0.33
C ARG A 10 -14.87 -2.66 -1.03
N ILE A 11 -15.37 -2.01 -2.10
CA ILE A 11 -14.78 -2.10 -3.44
C ILE A 11 -13.33 -1.62 -3.40
N GLY A 12 -13.05 -0.48 -2.77
CA GLY A 12 -11.71 0.05 -2.64
C GLY A 12 -10.75 -0.87 -1.86
N LEU A 13 -11.19 -1.42 -0.73
CA LEU A 13 -10.40 -2.39 0.05
C LEU A 13 -10.11 -3.66 -0.74
N SER A 14 -11.07 -4.14 -1.54
CA SER A 14 -10.89 -5.31 -2.39
C SER A 14 -9.83 -5.06 -3.49
N ALA A 15 -9.85 -3.89 -4.12
CA ALA A 15 -8.86 -3.51 -5.13
C ALA A 15 -7.45 -3.47 -4.53
N ILE A 16 -7.29 -2.87 -3.36
CA ILE A 16 -6.00 -2.86 -2.66
C ILE A 16 -5.55 -4.28 -2.31
N GLY A 17 -6.47 -5.10 -1.79
CA GLY A 17 -6.18 -6.49 -1.48
C GLY A 17 -5.64 -7.24 -2.68
N PHE A 18 -6.25 -7.05 -3.84
CA PHE A 18 -5.83 -7.67 -5.10
C PHE A 18 -4.44 -7.18 -5.54
N VAL A 19 -4.15 -5.87 -5.50
CA VAL A 19 -2.82 -5.33 -5.82
C VAL A 19 -1.74 -5.95 -4.95
N TYR A 20 -1.96 -6.05 -3.62
CA TYR A 20 -0.95 -6.60 -2.71
C TYR A 20 -0.76 -8.11 -2.86
N ILE A 21 -1.80 -8.85 -3.23
CA ILE A 21 -1.67 -10.27 -3.60
C ILE A 21 -0.81 -10.40 -4.85
N LEU A 22 -1.08 -9.60 -5.89
CA LEU A 22 -0.26 -9.61 -7.11
C LEU A 22 1.20 -9.28 -6.82
N VAL A 23 1.47 -8.21 -6.07
CA VAL A 23 2.84 -7.85 -5.66
C VAL A 23 3.51 -9.03 -4.96
N GLY A 24 2.85 -9.60 -3.96
CA GLY A 24 3.43 -10.69 -3.18
C GLY A 24 3.64 -11.96 -4.01
N VAL A 25 2.67 -12.36 -4.83
CA VAL A 25 2.80 -13.56 -5.67
C VAL A 25 3.90 -13.39 -6.71
N LEU A 26 3.92 -12.26 -7.45
CA LEU A 26 4.93 -12.04 -8.49
C LEU A 26 6.35 -11.98 -7.90
N THR A 27 6.52 -11.32 -6.74
CA THR A 27 7.81 -11.26 -6.04
C THR A 27 8.22 -12.62 -5.46
N ALA A 28 7.26 -13.43 -4.97
CA ALA A 28 7.57 -14.79 -4.50
C ALA A 28 8.01 -15.71 -5.65
N LEU A 29 7.36 -15.63 -6.81
CA LEU A 29 7.76 -16.38 -7.99
C LEU A 29 9.17 -15.99 -8.47
N GLU A 30 9.51 -14.69 -8.40
CA GLU A 30 10.86 -14.20 -8.72
C GLU A 30 11.90 -14.77 -7.75
N ALA A 31 11.64 -14.72 -6.44
CA ALA A 31 12.55 -15.24 -5.43
C ALA A 31 12.93 -16.72 -5.65
N PHE A 32 12.06 -17.50 -6.27
CA PHE A 32 12.31 -18.91 -6.61
C PHE A 32 12.70 -19.13 -8.08
N ASN A 33 12.98 -18.07 -8.86
CA ASN A 33 13.28 -18.13 -10.30
C ASN A 33 12.21 -18.86 -11.13
N LEU A 34 10.95 -18.73 -10.74
CA LEU A 34 9.79 -19.35 -11.41
C LEU A 34 9.12 -18.40 -12.42
N GLY A 35 9.87 -17.45 -13.00
CA GLY A 35 9.36 -16.53 -14.03
C GLY A 35 8.54 -15.37 -13.47
N GLY A 36 8.70 -15.04 -12.18
CA GLY A 36 8.10 -13.87 -11.54
C GLY A 36 8.85 -12.57 -11.88
N ARG A 37 8.49 -11.51 -11.16
CA ARG A 37 9.17 -10.21 -11.19
C ARG A 37 9.10 -9.55 -9.83
N GLU A 38 10.18 -8.91 -9.41
CA GLU A 38 10.14 -7.97 -8.29
C GLU A 38 9.34 -6.74 -8.70
N VAL A 39 8.09 -6.67 -8.32
CA VAL A 39 7.21 -5.58 -8.73
C VAL A 39 6.67 -4.80 -7.53
N GLY A 40 6.81 -3.49 -7.61
CA GLY A 40 6.05 -2.59 -6.74
C GLY A 40 4.58 -2.51 -7.15
N THR A 41 3.77 -1.78 -6.39
CA THR A 41 2.34 -1.61 -6.67
C THR A 41 2.05 -1.07 -8.08
N LYS A 42 2.88 -0.17 -8.59
CA LYS A 42 2.80 0.34 -9.97
C LYS A 42 3.10 -0.75 -11.00
N GLY A 43 4.13 -1.56 -10.74
CA GLY A 43 4.53 -2.68 -11.62
C GLY A 43 3.49 -3.79 -11.65
N ALA A 44 2.80 -4.08 -10.54
CA ALA A 44 1.69 -5.02 -10.49
C ALA A 44 0.52 -4.58 -11.39
N ILE A 45 0.20 -3.28 -11.42
CA ILE A 45 -0.81 -2.73 -12.33
C ILE A 45 -0.31 -2.81 -13.78
N GLY A 46 0.97 -2.51 -14.03
CA GLY A 46 1.61 -2.66 -15.35
C GLY A 46 1.59 -4.11 -15.85
N PHE A 47 1.78 -5.09 -14.97
CA PHE A 47 1.66 -6.51 -15.32
C PHE A 47 0.26 -6.87 -15.85
N LEU A 48 -0.79 -6.26 -15.28
CA LEU A 48 -2.15 -6.49 -15.74
C LEU A 48 -2.38 -6.01 -17.19
N SER A 49 -1.66 -4.98 -17.64
CA SER A 49 -1.80 -4.45 -18.99
C SER A 49 -1.38 -5.43 -20.09
N GLY A 50 -0.51 -6.38 -19.78
CA GLY A 50 -0.06 -7.43 -20.69
C GLY A 50 -0.98 -8.68 -20.75
N GLN A 51 -2.08 -8.72 -19.98
CA GLN A 51 -2.94 -9.90 -19.93
C GLN A 51 -4.03 -9.86 -21.00
N PRO A 52 -4.54 -11.02 -21.47
CA PRO A 52 -5.61 -11.07 -22.49
C PRO A 52 -6.86 -10.27 -22.13
N ILE A 53 -7.20 -10.18 -20.83
CA ILE A 53 -8.35 -9.44 -20.29
C ILE A 53 -7.93 -8.11 -19.65
N ALA A 54 -6.81 -7.54 -20.10
CA ALA A 54 -6.20 -6.35 -19.52
C ALA A 54 -7.19 -5.20 -19.29
N LYS A 55 -7.98 -4.86 -20.28
CA LYS A 55 -8.94 -3.73 -20.22
C LYS A 55 -9.95 -3.91 -19.08
N ILE A 56 -10.47 -5.13 -18.89
CA ILE A 56 -11.44 -5.41 -17.80
C ILE A 56 -10.75 -5.30 -16.44
N LEU A 57 -9.55 -5.89 -16.29
CA LEU A 57 -8.79 -5.85 -15.06
C LEU A 57 -8.37 -4.42 -14.70
N LEU A 58 -7.87 -3.65 -15.66
CA LEU A 58 -7.46 -2.27 -15.44
C LEU A 58 -8.65 -1.36 -15.09
N ALA A 59 -9.80 -1.55 -15.76
CA ALA A 59 -11.03 -0.81 -15.44
C ALA A 59 -11.50 -1.12 -14.00
N ALA A 60 -11.55 -2.40 -13.62
CA ALA A 60 -11.91 -2.81 -12.27
C ALA A 60 -10.95 -2.24 -11.22
N MET A 61 -9.64 -2.24 -11.52
CA MET A 61 -8.61 -1.67 -10.65
C MET A 61 -8.75 -0.16 -10.52
N ALA A 62 -8.95 0.57 -11.62
CA ALA A 62 -9.14 2.02 -11.60
C ALA A 62 -10.35 2.40 -10.74
N ILE A 63 -11.51 1.78 -10.97
CA ILE A 63 -12.73 2.00 -10.19
C ILE A 63 -12.48 1.70 -8.71
N GLY A 64 -11.84 0.58 -8.40
CA GLY A 64 -11.56 0.19 -7.02
C GLY A 64 -10.60 1.15 -6.30
N LEU A 65 -9.52 1.56 -6.94
CA LEU A 65 -8.52 2.48 -6.38
C LEU A 65 -9.10 3.89 -6.18
N PHE A 66 -9.90 4.40 -7.13
CA PHE A 66 -10.61 5.67 -6.94
C PHE A 66 -11.68 5.58 -5.85
N SER A 67 -12.39 4.45 -5.74
CA SER A 67 -13.33 4.20 -4.64
C SER A 67 -12.62 4.29 -3.28
N TYR A 68 -11.42 3.71 -3.17
CA TYR A 68 -10.62 3.81 -1.95
C TYR A 68 -10.09 5.22 -1.69
N THR A 69 -9.65 5.92 -2.72
CA THR A 69 -9.22 7.32 -2.65
C THR A 69 -10.34 8.21 -2.11
N PHE A 70 -11.54 8.07 -2.67
CA PHE A 70 -12.73 8.77 -2.20
C PHE A 70 -13.02 8.46 -0.72
N TRP A 71 -12.95 7.17 -0.35
CA TRP A 71 -13.15 6.74 1.04
C TRP A 71 -12.11 7.37 1.98
N ARG A 72 -10.84 7.44 1.58
CA ARG A 72 -9.76 8.05 2.38
C ARG A 72 -9.96 9.55 2.54
N PHE A 73 -10.33 10.26 1.48
CA PHE A 73 -10.66 11.68 1.57
C PHE A 73 -11.89 11.92 2.45
N TYR A 74 -12.91 11.08 2.34
CA TYR A 74 -14.05 11.16 3.24
C TYR A 74 -13.63 10.99 4.71
N GLN A 75 -12.76 10.03 5.03
CA GLN A 75 -12.21 9.87 6.39
C GLN A 75 -11.38 11.07 6.84
N THR A 76 -10.69 11.74 5.93
CA THR A 76 -9.88 12.93 6.21
C THR A 76 -10.76 14.13 6.58
N PHE A 77 -11.79 14.40 5.78
CA PHE A 77 -12.54 15.65 5.91
C PHE A 77 -13.80 15.53 6.78
N ALA A 78 -14.48 14.40 6.74
CA ALA A 78 -15.76 14.21 7.45
C ALA A 78 -15.63 13.65 8.88
N ASP A 79 -14.40 13.47 9.38
CA ASP A 79 -14.11 12.87 10.70
C ASP A 79 -15.00 11.65 11.04
N SER A 80 -15.16 10.77 10.06
CA SER A 80 -16.06 9.60 10.15
C SER A 80 -15.72 8.61 11.27
N ARG A 81 -14.59 8.82 11.96
CA ARG A 81 -14.14 8.03 13.11
C ARG A 81 -14.27 8.76 14.45
N ASN A 82 -14.80 9.98 14.46
CA ASN A 82 -14.88 10.85 15.63
C ASN A 82 -13.52 10.97 16.34
N LEU A 83 -12.47 11.24 15.57
CA LEU A 83 -11.11 11.40 16.10
C LEU A 83 -10.93 12.74 16.82
N GLY A 84 -11.78 13.73 16.50
CA GLY A 84 -11.67 15.09 17.02
C GLY A 84 -10.65 15.95 16.27
N THR A 85 -10.17 16.99 16.96
CA THR A 85 -9.29 18.03 16.40
C THR A 85 -7.91 18.09 17.06
N ASP A 86 -7.62 17.16 18.00
CA ASP A 86 -6.32 17.12 18.67
C ASP A 86 -5.19 16.81 17.69
N LEU A 87 -3.96 17.08 18.06
CA LEU A 87 -2.77 16.80 17.25
C LEU A 87 -2.70 15.34 16.78
N ASN A 88 -3.04 14.38 17.66
CA ASN A 88 -3.08 12.96 17.31
C ASN A 88 -4.12 12.67 16.23
N ALA A 89 -5.30 13.28 16.33
CA ALA A 89 -6.35 13.16 15.32
C ALA A 89 -5.90 13.73 13.96
N LEU A 90 -5.22 14.88 14.00
CA LEU A 90 -4.69 15.54 12.80
C LEU A 90 -3.63 14.67 12.11
N PHE A 91 -2.70 14.05 12.85
CA PHE A 91 -1.72 13.11 12.30
C PHE A 91 -2.38 11.90 11.64
N VAL A 92 -3.41 11.31 12.26
CA VAL A 92 -4.14 10.17 11.69
C VAL A 92 -4.88 10.60 10.42
N ARG A 93 -5.50 11.77 10.40
CA ARG A 93 -6.20 12.32 9.23
C ARG A 93 -5.23 12.66 8.10
N ALA A 94 -4.05 13.20 8.40
CA ALA A 94 -2.97 13.39 7.41
C ALA A 94 -2.52 12.06 6.80
N GLY A 95 -2.45 10.99 7.61
CA GLY A 95 -2.20 9.63 7.13
C GLY A 95 -3.29 9.10 6.19
N PHE A 96 -4.56 9.46 6.42
CA PHE A 96 -5.64 9.12 5.48
C PHE A 96 -5.53 9.93 4.18
N PHE A 97 -5.22 11.21 4.26
CA PHE A 97 -5.04 12.09 3.11
C PHE A 97 -3.91 11.60 2.21
N THR A 98 -2.72 11.37 2.77
CA THR A 98 -1.56 10.87 2.02
C THR A 98 -1.81 9.49 1.42
N GLY A 99 -2.52 8.61 2.14
CA GLY A 99 -2.98 7.34 1.61
C GLY A 99 -3.94 7.51 0.43
N GLY A 100 -4.87 8.46 0.51
CA GLY A 100 -5.79 8.82 -0.58
C GLY A 100 -5.04 9.27 -1.82
N LEU A 101 -4.08 10.18 -1.69
CA LEU A 101 -3.23 10.65 -2.80
C LEU A 101 -2.44 9.49 -3.44
N PHE A 102 -1.82 8.64 -2.63
CA PHE A 102 -1.06 7.50 -3.13
C PHE A 102 -1.92 6.53 -3.96
N TYR A 103 -3.06 6.11 -3.43
CA TYR A 103 -3.92 5.18 -4.15
C TYR A 103 -4.67 5.85 -5.32
N GLY A 104 -4.92 7.15 -5.25
CA GLY A 104 -5.42 7.95 -6.37
C GLY A 104 -4.45 7.99 -7.54
N SER A 105 -3.16 8.15 -7.26
CA SER A 105 -2.13 8.10 -8.30
C SER A 105 -2.04 6.72 -8.96
N LEU A 106 -2.22 5.63 -8.21
CA LEU A 106 -2.29 4.28 -8.78
C LEU A 106 -3.55 4.09 -9.64
N GLY A 107 -4.69 4.65 -9.23
CA GLY A 107 -5.92 4.66 -10.02
C GLY A 107 -5.75 5.41 -11.34
N PHE A 108 -5.05 6.53 -11.31
CA PHE A 108 -4.72 7.30 -12.50
C PHE A 108 -3.82 6.50 -13.47
N ILE A 109 -2.78 5.81 -12.96
CA ILE A 109 -1.92 4.92 -13.75
C ILE A 109 -2.75 3.81 -14.40
N ALA A 110 -3.66 3.16 -13.65
CA ALA A 110 -4.53 2.13 -14.20
C ALA A 110 -5.41 2.68 -15.33
N THR A 111 -5.90 3.92 -15.21
CA THR A 111 -6.68 4.58 -16.24
C THR A 111 -5.84 4.91 -17.47
N GLN A 112 -4.62 5.40 -17.31
CA GLN A 112 -3.71 5.66 -18.43
C GLN A 112 -3.43 4.38 -19.24
N LEU A 113 -3.11 3.28 -18.55
CA LEU A 113 -2.88 1.98 -19.21
C LEU A 113 -4.15 1.44 -19.87
N LEU A 114 -5.33 1.69 -19.30
CA LEU A 114 -6.63 1.29 -19.86
C LEU A 114 -6.90 1.95 -21.23
N ILE A 115 -6.55 3.23 -21.36
CA ILE A 115 -6.73 3.98 -22.62
C ILE A 115 -5.54 3.79 -23.59
N GLY A 116 -4.60 2.92 -23.28
CA GLY A 116 -3.44 2.63 -24.13
C GLY A 116 -2.33 3.68 -24.07
N ALA A 117 -2.36 4.59 -23.11
CA ALA A 117 -1.30 5.57 -22.91
C ALA A 117 -0.08 4.89 -22.24
N SER A 118 1.12 5.19 -22.74
CA SER A 118 2.34 4.73 -22.11
C SER A 118 2.54 5.42 -20.77
N TYR A 119 2.71 4.64 -19.70
CA TYR A 119 3.11 5.18 -18.41
C TYR A 119 4.64 5.29 -18.34
N ASP A 120 5.13 6.50 -18.51
CA ASP A 120 6.56 6.78 -18.33
C ASP A 120 6.85 7.10 -16.85
N THR A 121 7.64 6.25 -16.22
CA THR A 121 8.11 6.43 -14.84
C THR A 121 8.96 7.70 -14.67
N GLN A 122 9.54 8.24 -15.75
CA GLN A 122 10.35 9.46 -15.69
C GLN A 122 9.49 10.73 -15.57
N GLN A 123 8.20 10.66 -15.94
CA GLN A 123 7.26 11.78 -15.77
C GLN A 123 6.62 11.83 -14.37
N ASP A 124 6.98 10.91 -13.49
CA ASP A 124 6.45 10.91 -12.12
C ASP A 124 6.83 12.23 -11.42
N SER A 125 5.83 12.97 -10.91
CA SER A 125 6.03 14.26 -10.25
C SER A 125 7.02 14.18 -9.09
N VAL A 126 7.11 13.03 -8.44
CA VAL A 126 8.08 12.77 -7.37
C VAL A 126 9.50 12.67 -7.92
N VAL A 127 9.69 12.02 -9.07
CA VAL A 127 11.01 11.93 -9.75
C VAL A 127 11.45 13.33 -10.20
N LYS A 128 10.54 14.14 -10.74
CA LYS A 128 10.84 15.54 -11.11
C LYS A 128 11.23 16.39 -9.89
N LEU A 129 10.54 16.21 -8.76
CA LEU A 129 10.87 16.91 -7.51
C LEU A 129 12.29 16.54 -7.02
N LEU A 130 12.65 15.26 -7.11
CA LEU A 130 13.95 14.77 -6.65
C LEU A 130 15.11 15.15 -7.59
N ASN A 131 14.82 15.37 -8.87
CA ASN A 131 15.81 15.88 -9.85
C ASN A 131 15.91 17.42 -9.83
N SER A 132 15.15 18.10 -8.95
CA SER A 132 15.24 19.55 -8.76
C SER A 132 16.42 19.92 -7.84
N SER A 133 16.75 21.22 -7.79
CA SER A 133 17.78 21.75 -6.87
C SER A 133 17.51 21.41 -5.39
N PHE A 134 16.28 21.13 -5.01
CA PHE A 134 15.87 20.71 -3.67
C PHE A 134 15.74 19.19 -3.52
N GLY A 135 16.24 18.40 -4.48
CA GLY A 135 16.06 16.96 -4.53
C GLY A 135 16.55 16.22 -3.28
N HIS A 136 17.67 16.64 -2.71
CA HIS A 136 18.24 16.05 -1.50
C HIS A 136 17.36 16.25 -0.27
N ILE A 137 16.88 17.48 -0.06
CA ILE A 137 15.96 17.81 1.04
C ILE A 137 14.64 17.04 0.89
N SER A 138 14.12 17.01 -0.34
CA SER A 138 12.89 16.25 -0.65
C SER A 138 13.06 14.76 -0.39
N ALA A 139 14.21 14.17 -0.72
CA ALA A 139 14.51 12.77 -0.45
C ALA A 139 14.53 12.48 1.07
N VAL A 140 15.18 13.32 1.86
CA VAL A 140 15.19 13.18 3.32
C VAL A 140 13.78 13.27 3.90
N ILE A 141 12.98 14.26 3.48
CA ILE A 141 11.59 14.43 3.93
C ILE A 141 10.75 13.19 3.57
N ILE A 142 10.83 12.71 2.34
CA ILE A 142 10.10 11.52 1.88
C ILE A 142 10.57 10.28 2.65
N GLY A 143 11.86 10.13 2.89
CA GLY A 143 12.41 9.05 3.68
C GLY A 143 11.89 9.07 5.14
N LEU A 144 11.80 10.24 5.76
CA LEU A 144 11.21 10.40 7.09
C LEU A 144 9.72 10.03 7.11
N ILE A 145 8.96 10.36 6.05
CA ILE A 145 7.57 9.94 5.89
C ILE A 145 7.46 8.42 5.84
N PHE A 146 8.33 7.73 5.09
CA PHE A 146 8.38 6.27 5.07
C PHE A 146 8.75 5.68 6.43
N GLY A 147 9.70 6.29 7.15
CA GLY A 147 10.06 5.90 8.51
C GLY A 147 8.89 6.02 9.49
N GLY A 148 8.20 7.15 9.47
CA GLY A 148 6.98 7.35 10.24
C GLY A 148 5.89 6.31 9.88
N LYS A 149 5.79 5.93 8.60
CA LYS A 149 4.87 4.89 8.15
C LYS A 149 5.28 3.51 8.68
N ALA A 150 6.57 3.18 8.68
CA ALA A 150 7.07 1.93 9.24
C ALA A 150 6.77 1.84 10.76
N LEU A 151 7.03 2.90 11.51
CA LEU A 151 6.71 2.97 12.93
C LEU A 151 5.20 2.85 13.18
N PHE A 152 4.38 3.46 12.34
CA PHE A 152 2.93 3.34 12.43
C PHE A 152 2.44 1.90 12.21
N GLU A 153 3.02 1.14 11.26
CA GLU A 153 2.67 -0.27 11.05
C GLU A 153 3.00 -1.12 12.29
N ILE A 154 4.16 -0.88 12.91
CA ILE A 154 4.56 -1.56 14.16
C ILE A 154 3.62 -1.19 15.32
N TYR A 155 3.37 0.11 15.51
CA TYR A 155 2.43 0.58 16.53
C TYR A 155 1.04 -0.02 16.34
N PHE A 156 0.55 -0.10 15.10
CA PHE A 156 -0.75 -0.66 14.79
C PHE A 156 -0.88 -2.13 15.20
N ILE A 157 0.17 -2.94 15.00
CA ILE A 157 0.20 -4.35 15.41
C ILE A 157 0.20 -4.48 16.94
N LEU A 158 1.03 -3.65 17.61
CA LEU A 158 1.18 -3.70 19.07
C LEU A 158 -0.02 -3.12 19.80
N SER A 159 -0.77 -2.24 19.14
CA SER A 159 -1.90 -1.56 19.78
C SER A 159 -3.06 -2.52 20.04
N ASN A 160 -3.60 -2.46 21.26
CA ASN A 160 -4.80 -3.21 21.62
C ASN A 160 -6.03 -2.79 20.78
N GLN A 161 -5.99 -1.64 20.11
CA GLN A 161 -7.07 -1.17 19.24
C GLN A 161 -7.25 -2.05 18.02
N PHE A 162 -6.17 -2.56 17.42
CA PHE A 162 -6.26 -3.52 16.31
C PHE A 162 -7.05 -4.76 16.70
N LYS A 163 -6.68 -5.36 17.84
CA LYS A 163 -7.37 -6.55 18.37
C LYS A 163 -8.83 -6.25 18.71
N LYS A 164 -9.11 -5.14 19.40
CA LYS A 164 -10.48 -4.72 19.75
C LYS A 164 -11.34 -4.50 18.52
N ASN A 165 -10.84 -3.84 17.49
CA ASN A 165 -11.60 -3.59 16.25
C ASN A 165 -11.98 -4.88 15.50
N VAL A 166 -11.14 -5.92 15.58
CA VAL A 166 -11.45 -7.23 15.00
C VAL A 166 -12.42 -8.01 15.88
N GLN A 167 -12.21 -8.00 17.19
CA GLN A 167 -13.04 -8.74 18.15
C GLN A 167 -14.45 -8.16 18.30
N SER A 168 -14.63 -6.84 18.15
CA SER A 168 -15.94 -6.18 18.20
C SER A 168 -16.80 -6.42 16.95
N SER A 169 -16.24 -7.03 15.91
CA SER A 169 -16.98 -7.36 14.70
C SER A 169 -17.84 -8.62 14.90
N LYS A 170 -19.03 -8.66 14.27
CA LYS A 170 -19.94 -9.82 14.29
C LYS A 170 -19.42 -11.01 13.46
N MET A 171 -18.12 -11.30 13.53
CA MET A 171 -17.47 -12.39 12.79
C MET A 171 -17.42 -13.68 13.62
N LYS A 172 -17.45 -14.82 12.95
CA LYS A 172 -17.19 -16.12 13.61
C LYS A 172 -15.76 -16.13 14.21
N PRO A 173 -15.51 -16.76 15.38
CA PRO A 173 -14.20 -16.76 16.04
C PRO A 173 -13.04 -17.22 15.15
N LYS A 174 -13.28 -18.22 14.28
CA LYS A 174 -12.27 -18.70 13.31
C LYS A 174 -11.85 -17.59 12.33
N VAL A 175 -12.80 -16.80 11.83
CA VAL A 175 -12.54 -15.68 10.90
C VAL A 175 -11.82 -14.55 11.61
N GLN A 176 -12.17 -14.25 12.86
CA GLN A 176 -11.47 -13.25 13.68
C GLN A 176 -10.00 -13.64 13.87
N LYS A 177 -9.72 -14.91 14.24
CA LYS A 177 -8.35 -15.41 14.42
C LYS A 177 -7.55 -15.33 13.11
N LEU A 178 -8.16 -15.74 11.99
CA LEU A 178 -7.55 -15.63 10.66
C LEU A 178 -7.22 -14.17 10.32
N LEU A 179 -8.16 -13.25 10.52
CA LEU A 179 -7.98 -11.82 10.24
C LEU A 179 -6.86 -11.21 11.10
N LEU A 180 -6.77 -11.60 12.37
CA LEU A 180 -5.69 -11.16 13.27
C LEU A 180 -4.33 -11.64 12.78
N ASN A 181 -4.20 -12.93 12.45
CA ASN A 181 -2.93 -13.50 11.99
C ASN A 181 -2.49 -12.88 10.65
N LEU A 182 -3.39 -12.83 9.66
CA LEU A 182 -3.09 -12.19 8.38
C LEU A 182 -2.73 -10.71 8.54
N GLY A 183 -3.42 -10.02 9.46
CA GLY A 183 -3.12 -8.62 9.76
C GLY A 183 -1.74 -8.43 10.38
N VAL A 184 -1.38 -9.25 11.39
CA VAL A 184 -0.06 -9.17 12.03
C VAL A 184 1.05 -9.45 11.00
N ILE A 185 0.97 -10.56 10.28
CA ILE A 185 1.98 -10.95 9.27
C ILE A 185 2.09 -9.87 8.18
N GLY A 186 0.95 -9.43 7.63
CA GLY A 186 0.92 -8.47 6.54
C GLY A 186 1.42 -7.08 6.92
N HIS A 187 1.02 -6.57 8.08
CA HIS A 187 1.49 -5.27 8.58
C HIS A 187 2.98 -5.32 8.96
N SER A 188 3.47 -6.46 9.50
CA SER A 188 4.90 -6.66 9.78
C SER A 188 5.74 -6.59 8.50
N ALA A 189 5.36 -7.32 7.45
CA ALA A 189 6.04 -7.28 6.16
C ALA A 189 6.07 -5.87 5.57
N ARG A 190 4.95 -5.14 5.62
CA ARG A 190 4.88 -3.74 5.17
C ARG A 190 5.75 -2.82 6.01
N GLY A 191 5.77 -3.01 7.33
CA GLY A 191 6.62 -2.23 8.24
C GLY A 191 8.10 -2.37 7.89
N ILE A 192 8.56 -3.61 7.62
CA ILE A 192 9.93 -3.89 7.19
C ILE A 192 10.24 -3.18 5.85
N ILE A 193 9.37 -3.32 4.87
CA ILE A 193 9.55 -2.69 3.55
C ILE A 193 9.59 -1.16 3.66
N PHE A 194 8.68 -0.54 4.40
CA PHE A 194 8.71 0.91 4.62
C PHE A 194 9.97 1.37 5.36
N GLY A 195 10.46 0.56 6.30
CA GLY A 195 11.74 0.81 6.99
C GLY A 195 12.92 0.81 6.02
N ILE A 196 13.00 -0.18 5.14
CA ILE A 196 14.05 -0.27 4.11
C ILE A 196 13.91 0.89 3.12
N MET A 197 12.72 1.19 2.63
CA MET A 197 12.49 2.35 1.75
C MET A 197 12.91 3.66 2.41
N SER A 198 12.62 3.83 3.71
CA SER A 198 13.06 4.99 4.50
C SER A 198 14.59 5.09 4.50
N PHE A 199 15.26 4.00 4.86
CA PHE A 199 16.72 3.94 4.91
C PHE A 199 17.36 4.26 3.55
N LEU A 200 16.92 3.60 2.48
CA LEU A 200 17.46 3.82 1.14
C LEU A 200 17.23 5.26 0.66
N THR A 201 16.02 5.81 0.89
CA THR A 201 15.67 7.17 0.44
C THR A 201 16.44 8.24 1.22
N ILE A 202 16.59 8.09 2.55
CA ILE A 202 17.41 9.01 3.36
C ILE A 202 18.87 8.94 2.94
N ARG A 203 19.40 7.73 2.74
CA ARG A 203 20.77 7.52 2.27
C ARG A 203 21.01 8.26 0.95
N THR A 204 20.11 8.12 -0.03
CA THR A 204 20.19 8.84 -1.32
C THR A 204 20.19 10.35 -1.11
N GLY A 205 19.35 10.89 -0.23
CA GLY A 205 19.32 12.31 0.09
C GLY A 205 20.59 12.83 0.75
N LEU A 206 21.25 12.05 1.61
CA LEU A 206 22.45 12.46 2.34
C LEU A 206 23.74 12.29 1.55
N THR A 207 23.78 11.35 0.60
CA THR A 207 25.03 11.06 -0.16
C THR A 207 25.23 11.93 -1.39
N PHE A 208 24.33 12.88 -1.67
CA PHE A 208 24.39 13.77 -2.85
C PHE A 208 24.63 13.03 -4.17
N ARG A 209 24.35 11.73 -4.22
CA ARG A 209 24.44 10.94 -5.43
C ARG A 209 23.16 11.09 -6.25
N ASN A 210 23.30 11.23 -7.57
CA ASN A 210 22.18 11.21 -8.53
C ASN A 210 21.55 9.80 -8.65
N GLU A 211 21.41 9.10 -7.54
CA GLU A 211 20.74 7.80 -7.50
C GLU A 211 19.23 8.03 -7.57
N LYS A 212 18.56 7.18 -8.35
CA LYS A 212 17.09 7.21 -8.48
C LYS A 212 16.45 6.96 -7.12
N MET A 213 15.33 7.65 -6.86
CA MET A 213 14.56 7.47 -5.63
C MET A 213 14.22 6.01 -5.38
N SER A 214 14.35 5.58 -4.14
CA SER A 214 13.98 4.23 -3.70
C SER A 214 12.50 3.94 -3.95
N LYS A 215 12.26 2.93 -4.76
CA LYS A 215 10.95 2.37 -5.06
C LYS A 215 10.73 1.12 -4.21
N LEU A 216 9.50 0.63 -4.17
CA LEU A 216 9.20 -0.66 -3.54
C LEU A 216 10.04 -1.80 -4.15
N THR A 217 10.28 -1.74 -5.46
CA THR A 217 11.17 -2.68 -6.16
C THR A 217 12.60 -2.63 -5.62
N ASP A 218 13.16 -1.45 -5.36
CA ASP A 218 14.52 -1.30 -4.84
C ASP A 218 14.63 -1.88 -3.41
N ALA A 219 13.55 -1.77 -2.61
CA ALA A 219 13.50 -2.41 -1.30
C ALA A 219 13.51 -3.96 -1.42
N PHE A 220 12.82 -4.52 -2.40
CA PHE A 220 12.88 -5.97 -2.66
C PHE A 220 14.26 -6.40 -3.14
N GLN A 221 14.87 -5.68 -4.08
CA GLN A 221 16.24 -5.94 -4.55
C GLN A 221 17.25 -5.84 -3.41
N PHE A 222 17.11 -4.85 -2.53
CA PHE A 222 17.94 -4.73 -1.34
C PHE A 222 17.82 -5.95 -0.43
N ILE A 223 16.60 -6.47 -0.24
CA ILE A 223 16.37 -7.67 0.56
C ILE A 223 17.03 -8.89 -0.10
N ASP A 224 16.82 -9.07 -1.40
CA ASP A 224 17.39 -10.22 -2.12
C ASP A 224 18.92 -10.20 -2.09
N GLN A 225 19.54 -9.06 -2.38
CA GLN A 225 20.99 -8.91 -2.43
C GLN A 225 21.68 -9.05 -1.06
N ASN A 226 21.03 -8.62 0.04
CA ASN A 226 21.68 -8.60 1.36
C ASN A 226 21.23 -9.76 2.27
N PHE A 227 20.04 -10.33 2.04
CA PHE A 227 19.45 -11.35 2.90
C PHE A 227 19.06 -12.63 2.14
N GLY A 228 19.13 -12.60 0.81
CA GLY A 228 18.86 -13.72 -0.07
C GLY A 228 17.38 -13.98 -0.37
N ALA A 229 17.16 -14.81 -1.38
CA ALA A 229 15.84 -15.11 -1.94
C ALA A 229 14.85 -15.69 -0.92
N PHE A 230 15.31 -16.42 0.09
CA PHE A 230 14.42 -16.97 1.13
C PHE A 230 13.75 -15.88 1.96
N VAL A 231 14.52 -14.85 2.38
CA VAL A 231 13.96 -13.72 3.14
C VAL A 231 13.04 -12.90 2.25
N LEU A 232 13.40 -12.70 0.98
CA LEU A 232 12.53 -12.03 0.00
C LEU A 232 11.20 -12.79 -0.14
N ALA A 233 11.23 -14.11 -0.26
CA ALA A 233 10.03 -14.95 -0.34
C ALA A 233 9.13 -14.80 0.91
N LEU A 234 9.71 -14.79 2.11
CA LEU A 234 8.95 -14.56 3.35
C LEU A 234 8.24 -13.21 3.36
N ILE A 235 8.93 -12.15 2.93
CA ILE A 235 8.35 -10.81 2.83
C ILE A 235 7.23 -10.78 1.76
N ALA A 236 7.44 -11.44 0.62
CA ALA A 236 6.46 -11.54 -0.46
C ALA A 236 5.19 -12.27 -0.01
N VAL A 237 5.34 -13.36 0.74
CA VAL A 237 4.21 -14.05 1.40
C VAL A 237 3.51 -13.12 2.38
N GLY A 238 4.25 -12.36 3.18
CA GLY A 238 3.69 -11.36 4.09
C GLY A 238 2.86 -10.29 3.36
N MET A 239 3.33 -9.81 2.19
CA MET A 239 2.57 -8.88 1.35
C MET A 239 1.27 -9.51 0.83
N SER A 240 1.31 -10.77 0.42
CA SER A 240 0.11 -11.54 0.03
C SER A 240 -0.87 -11.67 1.21
N CYS A 241 -0.36 -11.95 2.42
CA CYS A 241 -1.17 -11.98 3.65
C CYS A 241 -1.84 -10.64 3.93
N TYR A 242 -1.15 -9.51 3.69
CA TYR A 242 -1.77 -8.19 3.78
C TYR A 242 -2.90 -8.01 2.77
N GLY A 243 -2.70 -8.47 1.55
CA GLY A 243 -3.75 -8.45 0.52
C GLY A 243 -4.98 -9.27 0.92
N LEU A 244 -4.77 -10.49 1.43
CA LEU A 244 -5.84 -11.33 1.96
C LEU A 244 -6.53 -10.67 3.17
N PHE A 245 -5.77 -10.07 4.09
CA PHE A 245 -6.31 -9.27 5.19
C PHE A 245 -7.27 -8.18 4.69
N MET A 246 -6.90 -7.45 3.63
CA MET A 246 -7.74 -6.41 3.05
C MET A 246 -9.02 -6.96 2.42
N LEU A 247 -8.96 -8.13 1.76
CA LEU A 247 -10.15 -8.80 1.20
C LEU A 247 -11.12 -9.27 2.30
N VAL A 248 -10.60 -9.92 3.35
CA VAL A 248 -11.41 -10.33 4.49
C VAL A 248 -12.04 -9.13 5.18
N LYS A 249 -11.26 -8.05 5.35
CA LYS A 249 -11.74 -6.79 5.91
C LYS A 249 -12.83 -6.16 5.05
N ALA A 250 -12.70 -6.18 3.73
CA ALA A 250 -13.72 -5.67 2.81
C ALA A 250 -15.05 -6.38 2.97
N ARG A 251 -15.03 -7.70 3.23
CA ARG A 251 -16.25 -8.50 3.37
C ARG A 251 -16.92 -8.37 4.73
N TYR A 252 -16.14 -8.36 5.81
CA TYR A 252 -16.65 -8.57 7.17
C TYR A 252 -16.63 -7.33 8.06
N LEU A 253 -15.84 -6.31 7.75
CA LEU A 253 -15.79 -5.13 8.62
C LEU A 253 -17.05 -4.27 8.39
N CYS A 254 -17.89 -4.17 9.43
CA CYS A 254 -18.88 -3.12 9.50
C CYS A 254 -18.16 -1.79 9.67
N ILE A 255 -18.19 -0.97 8.62
CA ILE A 255 -17.68 0.40 8.71
C ILE A 255 -18.81 1.18 9.39
N ASN A 256 -18.74 1.28 10.74
CA ASN A 256 -19.66 2.15 11.47
C ASN A 256 -19.42 3.58 10.98
N MET A 257 -20.27 4.00 10.07
CA MET A 257 -20.41 5.38 9.64
C MET A 257 -21.57 5.98 10.42
N LYS A 258 -21.27 6.83 11.37
CA LYS A 258 -22.24 7.79 11.86
C LYS A 258 -22.32 8.99 10.94
#